data_64c5eb52aee41aa83c8f1987c22beee9
#
_entry.id   64c5eb52aee41aa83c8f1987c22beee9
#
_cell.length_a   1.000
_cell.length_b   1.000
_cell.length_c   1.000
_cell.angle_alpha   90.00
_cell.angle_beta   90.00
_cell.angle_gamma   90.00
#
_symmetry.space_group_name_H-M   'P 1'
#
loop_
_entity.id
_entity.type
_entity.pdbx_description
1 polymer ?
#
loop_
_entity_poly.entity_id
_entity_poly.type
_entity_poly.pdbx_seq_one_letter_code
_entity_poly.pdbx_strand_id
1 'polypeptide(L)'
;MRYLAILLFAVVAISFTVCGYLLWQKREATGDRSRTLLALTGWAAAFMGVLYIFRTCADTLPVSAPLLAPEQVFFPYGWLMLLLLYPLELIQPVGSRSNLYLRMFAPLALILILGICGGVTYTPLLSVDEVWQYIGRADVAFRLLALAVLPFYGFRLCRVRCRWQETYTDKAFLRLFAGALCLMGLLQIAVQFTLSYGLFLLQGGVWMLFFFGITWYELRERLWIRRTNKNLNNK
;
A
#
# COMPACT_ATOMS: atom_id res chain seq x y z
N MET A 1 -18.89 16.85 -6.90
CA MET A 1 -17.83 15.84 -6.82
C MET A 1 -16.61 16.28 -5.98
N ARG A 2 -16.08 17.52 -6.19
CA ARG A 2 -14.92 18.06 -5.45
C ARG A 2 -15.09 18.02 -3.93
N TYR A 3 -16.19 18.57 -3.38
CA TYR A 3 -16.46 18.54 -1.93
C TYR A 3 -16.58 17.12 -1.37
N LEU A 4 -17.16 16.20 -2.14
CA LEU A 4 -17.25 14.79 -1.77
C LEU A 4 -15.86 14.14 -1.68
N ALA A 5 -14.96 14.48 -2.61
CA ALA A 5 -13.58 14.01 -2.57
C ALA A 5 -12.84 14.55 -1.35
N ILE A 6 -12.95 15.84 -1.06
CA ILE A 6 -12.34 16.46 0.14
C ILE A 6 -12.85 15.78 1.41
N LEU A 7 -14.17 15.58 1.52
CA LEU A 7 -14.77 14.90 2.67
C LEU A 7 -14.24 13.47 2.82
N LEU A 8 -14.19 12.70 1.71
CA LEU A 8 -13.67 11.34 1.74
C LEU A 8 -12.21 11.30 2.19
N PHE A 9 -11.35 12.16 1.64
CA PHE A 9 -9.94 12.19 2.04
C PHE A 9 -9.75 12.65 3.48
N ALA A 10 -10.59 13.54 3.99
CA ALA A 10 -10.58 13.91 5.41
C ALA A 10 -10.96 12.71 6.30
N VAL A 11 -12.02 11.97 5.94
CA VAL A 11 -12.43 10.75 6.65
C VAL A 11 -11.32 9.70 6.58
N VAL A 12 -10.71 9.49 5.40
CA VAL A 12 -9.58 8.57 5.22
C VAL A 12 -8.41 8.98 6.10
N ALA A 13 -7.97 10.24 6.07
CA ALA A 13 -6.84 10.71 6.86
C ALA A 13 -7.06 10.54 8.37
N ILE A 14 -8.24 10.91 8.87
CA ILE A 14 -8.60 10.73 10.28
C ILE A 14 -8.62 9.24 10.64
N SER A 15 -9.26 8.41 9.83
CA SER A 15 -9.36 6.97 10.06
C SER A 15 -8.01 6.28 10.12
N PHE A 16 -7.12 6.59 9.17
CA PHE A 16 -5.76 6.02 9.15
C PHE A 16 -4.92 6.52 10.33
N THR A 17 -5.09 7.77 10.75
CA THR A 17 -4.41 8.31 11.94
C THR A 17 -4.85 7.57 13.20
N VAL A 18 -6.16 7.38 13.38
CA VAL A 18 -6.71 6.68 14.55
C VAL A 18 -6.29 5.20 14.55
N CYS A 19 -6.38 4.51 13.41
CA CYS A 19 -5.93 3.13 13.29
C CYS A 19 -4.43 3.00 13.60
N GLY A 20 -3.61 3.88 13.06
CA GLY A 20 -2.18 3.92 13.33
C GLY A 20 -1.87 4.11 14.82
N TYR A 21 -2.58 5.02 15.47
CA TYR A 21 -2.45 5.27 16.91
C TYR A 21 -2.85 4.05 17.76
N LEU A 22 -3.98 3.40 17.46
CA LEU A 22 -4.42 2.20 18.14
C LEU A 22 -3.43 1.04 18.00
N LEU A 23 -2.90 0.83 16.79
CA LEU A 23 -1.86 -0.17 16.53
C LEU A 23 -0.59 0.12 17.31
N TRP A 24 -0.19 1.39 17.36
CA TRP A 24 0.98 1.84 18.12
C TRP A 24 0.83 1.63 19.61
N GLN A 25 -0.31 1.98 20.19
CA GLN A 25 -0.61 1.75 21.62
C GLN A 25 -0.65 0.27 22.01
N LYS A 26 -1.17 -0.58 21.11
CA LYS A 26 -1.31 -2.03 21.35
C LYS A 26 -0.07 -2.84 20.94
N ARG A 27 1.02 -2.20 20.52
CA ARG A 27 2.29 -2.90 20.32
C ARG A 27 2.82 -3.42 21.65
N GLU A 28 3.29 -4.64 21.66
CA GLU A 28 4.01 -5.18 22.82
C GLU A 28 5.41 -4.53 22.92
N ALA A 29 5.86 -4.19 24.14
CA ALA A 29 7.13 -3.51 24.38
C ALA A 29 8.35 -4.30 23.84
N THR A 30 8.22 -5.61 23.66
CA THR A 30 9.27 -6.54 23.25
C THR A 30 9.21 -6.91 21.76
N GLY A 31 9.15 -5.92 20.86
CA GLY A 31 9.53 -6.18 19.46
C GLY A 31 8.43 -6.55 18.49
N ASP A 32 7.17 -6.16 18.70
CA ASP A 32 6.11 -6.33 17.71
C ASP A 32 6.28 -5.36 16.52
N ARG A 33 7.28 -5.69 15.67
CA ARG A 33 7.65 -4.88 14.50
C ARG A 33 6.52 -4.79 13.49
N SER A 34 5.71 -5.86 13.36
CA SER A 34 4.60 -5.88 12.39
C SER A 34 3.55 -4.82 12.69
N ARG A 35 3.16 -4.61 13.96
CA ARG A 35 2.24 -3.53 14.34
C ARG A 35 2.85 -2.15 14.19
N THR A 36 4.14 -2.00 14.50
CA THR A 36 4.86 -0.76 14.27
C THR A 36 4.90 -0.39 12.79
N LEU A 37 5.20 -1.34 11.91
CA LEU A 37 5.20 -1.14 10.46
C LEU A 37 3.82 -0.78 9.93
N LEU A 38 2.78 -1.46 10.43
CA LEU A 38 1.40 -1.19 10.04
C LEU A 38 0.95 0.20 10.53
N ALA A 39 1.33 0.61 11.74
CA ALA A 39 1.06 1.95 12.26
C ALA A 39 1.73 3.04 11.40
N LEU A 40 3.01 2.86 11.06
CA LEU A 40 3.74 3.77 10.17
C LEU A 40 3.09 3.85 8.78
N THR A 41 2.64 2.70 8.25
CA THR A 41 1.91 2.65 6.98
C THR A 41 0.59 3.43 7.06
N GLY A 42 -0.13 3.32 8.18
CA GLY A 42 -1.34 4.11 8.44
C GLY A 42 -1.06 5.62 8.46
N TRP A 43 -0.05 6.06 9.18
CA TRP A 43 0.31 7.48 9.22
C TRP A 43 0.81 8.02 7.88
N ALA A 44 1.56 7.22 7.12
CA ALA A 44 1.94 7.59 5.75
C ALA A 44 0.71 7.77 4.85
N ALA A 45 -0.30 6.89 4.96
CA ALA A 45 -1.55 7.02 4.23
C ALA A 45 -2.38 8.24 4.69
N ALA A 46 -2.40 8.54 5.99
CA ALA A 46 -3.04 9.75 6.52
C ALA A 46 -2.40 11.01 5.94
N PHE A 47 -1.08 11.07 5.90
CA PHE A 47 -0.33 12.16 5.28
C PHE A 47 -0.68 12.33 3.79
N MET A 48 -0.73 11.20 3.05
CA MET A 48 -1.16 11.23 1.65
C MET A 48 -2.60 11.74 1.50
N GLY A 49 -3.52 11.35 2.38
CA GLY A 49 -4.89 11.86 2.41
C GLY A 49 -4.92 13.39 2.55
N VAL A 50 -4.11 13.94 3.44
CA VAL A 50 -3.98 15.39 3.61
C VAL A 50 -3.42 16.06 2.34
N LEU A 51 -2.39 15.50 1.73
CA LEU A 51 -1.85 16.00 0.45
C LEU A 51 -2.91 16.00 -0.66
N TYR A 52 -3.73 14.95 -0.74
CA TYR A 52 -4.83 14.89 -1.72
C TYR A 52 -5.91 15.94 -1.46
N ILE A 53 -6.21 16.28 -0.21
CA ILE A 53 -7.09 17.40 0.12
C ILE A 53 -6.54 18.71 -0.46
N PHE A 54 -5.28 19.04 -0.18
CA PHE A 54 -4.63 20.25 -0.72
C PHE A 54 -4.68 20.29 -2.24
N ARG A 55 -4.35 19.19 -2.90
CA ARG A 55 -4.37 19.10 -4.37
C ARG A 55 -5.77 19.22 -4.95
N THR A 56 -6.77 18.64 -4.29
CA THR A 56 -8.17 18.80 -4.68
C THR A 56 -8.63 20.26 -4.51
N CYS A 57 -8.18 20.93 -3.45
CA CYS A 57 -8.46 22.36 -3.24
C CYS A 57 -7.80 23.24 -4.31
N ALA A 58 -6.62 22.88 -4.78
CA ALA A 58 -5.88 23.57 -5.83
C ALA A 58 -6.34 23.23 -7.26
N ASP A 59 -7.41 22.44 -7.43
CA ASP A 59 -7.91 21.94 -8.72
C ASP A 59 -6.88 21.13 -9.55
N THR A 60 -5.90 20.52 -8.88
CA THR A 60 -4.84 19.74 -9.52
C THR A 60 -5.08 18.23 -9.54
N LEU A 61 -6.29 17.78 -9.17
CA LEU A 61 -6.66 16.36 -9.10
C LEU A 61 -8.10 16.09 -9.52
N PRO A 62 -8.33 14.83 -9.95
CA PRO A 62 -7.49 13.95 -10.75
C PRO A 62 -7.64 14.23 -12.23
N VAL A 63 -8.72 14.94 -12.62
CA VAL A 63 -9.18 15.10 -14.01
C VAL A 63 -8.33 16.10 -14.79
N SER A 64 -7.74 17.07 -14.09
CA SER A 64 -6.85 18.07 -14.70
C SER A 64 -5.37 17.66 -14.71
N ALA A 65 -5.05 16.53 -14.07
CA ALA A 65 -3.67 16.04 -14.03
C ALA A 65 -3.34 15.27 -15.32
N PRO A 66 -2.09 15.33 -15.79
CA PRO A 66 -1.64 14.45 -16.88
C PRO A 66 -1.76 12.98 -16.47
N LEU A 67 -1.92 12.10 -17.48
CA LEU A 67 -1.88 10.66 -17.27
C LEU A 67 -0.55 10.25 -16.65
N LEU A 68 -0.58 9.27 -15.75
CA LEU A 68 0.62 8.75 -15.10
C LEU A 68 1.48 9.82 -14.43
N ALA A 69 0.86 10.87 -13.88
CA ALA A 69 1.62 11.90 -13.17
C ALA A 69 2.52 11.25 -12.10
N PRO A 70 3.83 11.59 -12.05
CA PRO A 70 4.79 10.90 -11.18
C PRO A 70 4.34 10.80 -9.73
N GLU A 71 3.80 11.87 -9.18
CA GLU A 71 3.30 11.89 -7.81
C GLU A 71 2.06 11.01 -7.58
N GLN A 72 1.24 10.81 -8.62
CA GLN A 72 0.07 9.92 -8.53
C GLN A 72 0.46 8.44 -8.69
N VAL A 73 1.61 8.15 -9.27
CA VAL A 73 2.15 6.79 -9.41
C VAL A 73 3.04 6.45 -8.22
N PHE A 74 4.03 7.28 -7.90
CA PHE A 74 5.08 6.92 -6.94
C PHE A 74 4.69 7.08 -5.47
N PHE A 75 3.79 7.99 -5.11
CA PHE A 75 3.31 8.07 -3.73
C PHE A 75 2.49 6.83 -3.33
N PRO A 76 1.45 6.42 -4.08
CA PRO A 76 0.75 5.17 -3.80
C PRO A 76 1.66 3.96 -3.88
N TYR A 77 2.61 3.93 -4.80
CA TYR A 77 3.61 2.88 -4.90
C TYR A 77 4.46 2.77 -3.63
N GLY A 78 5.01 3.87 -3.14
CA GLY A 78 5.79 3.90 -1.90
C GLY A 78 4.97 3.45 -0.69
N TRP A 79 3.71 3.87 -0.59
CA TRP A 79 2.81 3.42 0.46
C TRP A 79 2.53 1.92 0.39
N LEU A 80 2.26 1.39 -0.78
CA LEU A 80 2.04 -0.05 -0.98
C LEU A 80 3.30 -0.86 -0.69
N MET A 81 4.49 -0.32 -0.96
CA MET A 81 5.74 -0.91 -0.51
C MET A 81 5.81 -1.03 1.02
N LEU A 82 5.49 0.02 1.74
CA LEU A 82 5.45 -0.01 3.21
C LEU A 82 4.43 -1.05 3.71
N LEU A 83 3.27 -1.12 3.06
CA LEU A 83 2.24 -2.10 3.39
C LEU A 83 2.71 -3.55 3.17
N LEU A 84 3.56 -3.81 2.16
CA LEU A 84 4.14 -5.13 1.90
C LEU A 84 5.10 -5.60 3.00
N LEU A 85 5.71 -4.68 3.76
CA LEU A 85 6.58 -5.04 4.89
C LEU A 85 5.81 -5.79 5.97
N TYR A 86 4.55 -5.44 6.19
CA TYR A 86 3.72 -6.03 7.22
C TYR A 86 3.54 -7.56 7.06
N PRO A 87 3.04 -8.11 5.93
CA PRO A 87 2.89 -9.56 5.79
C PRO A 87 4.23 -10.29 5.75
N LEU A 88 5.30 -9.65 5.29
CA LEU A 88 6.63 -10.25 5.31
C LEU A 88 7.15 -10.44 6.73
N GLU A 89 6.91 -9.47 7.61
CA GLU A 89 7.25 -9.58 9.03
C GLU A 89 6.41 -10.65 9.74
N LEU A 90 5.17 -10.85 9.32
CA LEU A 90 4.32 -11.95 9.83
C LEU A 90 4.80 -13.33 9.40
N ILE A 91 5.31 -13.45 8.18
CA ILE A 91 5.75 -14.72 7.60
C ILE A 91 7.13 -15.12 8.13
N GLN A 92 8.03 -14.17 8.31
CA GLN A 92 9.41 -14.39 8.75
C GLN A 92 9.87 -13.26 9.66
N PRO A 93 9.64 -13.36 10.98
CA PRO A 93 10.16 -12.37 11.91
C PRO A 93 11.68 -12.27 11.81
N VAL A 94 12.17 -11.03 11.82
CA VAL A 94 13.56 -10.63 11.55
C VAL A 94 14.52 -11.15 12.62
N GLY A 95 14.91 -12.37 12.54
CA GLY A 95 16.07 -12.89 13.26
C GLY A 95 17.04 -13.61 12.34
N SER A 96 16.57 -14.08 11.21
CA SER A 96 17.37 -15.02 10.43
C SER A 96 17.59 -14.72 8.95
N ARG A 97 16.95 -13.69 8.33
CA ARG A 97 17.06 -13.51 6.87
C ARG A 97 16.96 -12.06 6.36
N SER A 98 17.95 -11.23 6.68
CA SER A 98 18.16 -9.92 6.04
C SER A 98 18.15 -10.00 4.49
N ASN A 99 18.58 -11.12 3.93
CA ASN A 99 18.65 -11.34 2.49
C ASN A 99 17.27 -11.41 1.78
N LEU A 100 16.19 -11.84 2.46
CA LEU A 100 14.87 -11.90 1.84
C LEU A 100 14.29 -10.48 1.66
N TYR A 101 14.40 -9.65 2.69
CA TYR A 101 13.99 -8.25 2.62
C TYR A 101 14.75 -7.53 1.51
N LEU A 102 16.07 -7.65 1.50
CA LEU A 102 16.88 -7.01 0.47
C LEU A 102 16.47 -7.46 -0.93
N ARG A 103 16.33 -8.77 -1.17
CA ARG A 103 15.93 -9.31 -2.48
C ARG A 103 14.52 -8.88 -2.92
N MET A 104 13.59 -8.69 -1.99
CA MET A 104 12.23 -8.26 -2.33
C MET A 104 12.12 -6.75 -2.47
N PHE A 105 12.82 -5.98 -1.63
CA PHE A 105 12.69 -4.52 -1.57
C PHE A 105 13.71 -3.76 -2.39
N ALA A 106 14.91 -4.30 -2.64
CA ALA A 106 15.90 -3.60 -3.45
C ALA A 106 15.40 -3.24 -4.86
N PRO A 107 14.73 -4.15 -5.59
CA PRO A 107 14.16 -3.80 -6.89
C PRO A 107 13.06 -2.73 -6.79
N LEU A 108 12.22 -2.82 -5.74
CA LEU A 108 11.15 -1.85 -5.52
C LEU A 108 11.69 -0.47 -5.16
N ALA A 109 12.67 -0.42 -4.26
CA ALA A 109 13.35 0.81 -3.87
C ALA A 109 14.08 1.44 -5.07
N LEU A 110 14.72 0.64 -5.89
CA LEU A 110 15.39 1.11 -7.09
C LEU A 110 14.41 1.77 -8.06
N ILE A 111 13.26 1.15 -8.33
CA ILE A 111 12.20 1.71 -9.19
C ILE A 111 11.71 3.03 -8.61
N LEU A 112 11.49 3.10 -7.28
CA LEU A 112 11.03 4.31 -6.60
C LEU A 112 12.07 5.45 -6.73
N ILE A 113 13.34 5.15 -6.45
CA ILE A 113 14.43 6.13 -6.51
C ILE A 113 14.59 6.64 -7.95
N LEU A 114 14.69 5.73 -8.93
CA LEU A 114 14.84 6.09 -10.32
C LEU A 114 13.62 6.85 -10.85
N GLY A 115 12.41 6.51 -10.39
CA GLY A 115 11.20 7.21 -10.73
C GLY A 115 11.14 8.63 -10.17
N ILE A 116 11.56 8.83 -8.92
CA ILE A 116 11.63 10.16 -8.29
C ILE A 116 12.74 10.99 -8.95
N CYS A 117 13.93 10.42 -9.15
CA CYS A 117 15.05 11.10 -9.81
C CYS A 117 14.72 11.43 -11.26
N GLY A 118 14.03 10.53 -11.97
CA GLY A 118 13.57 10.76 -13.35
C GLY A 118 12.46 11.79 -13.46
N GLY A 119 11.81 12.15 -12.37
CA GLY A 119 10.80 13.21 -12.32
C GLY A 119 11.31 14.61 -12.69
N VAL A 120 12.63 14.80 -12.67
CA VAL A 120 13.26 16.05 -13.16
C VAL A 120 13.07 16.25 -14.68
N THR A 121 12.89 15.17 -15.44
CA THR A 121 12.65 15.18 -16.90
C THR A 121 11.22 14.71 -17.22
N TYR A 122 10.26 15.15 -16.45
CA TYR A 122 8.87 14.73 -16.57
C TYR A 122 8.27 15.01 -17.95
N THR A 123 7.77 13.96 -18.60
CA THR A 123 6.98 14.06 -19.83
C THR A 123 5.49 14.09 -19.46
N PRO A 124 4.80 15.21 -19.67
CA PRO A 124 3.35 15.24 -19.48
C PRO A 124 2.69 14.37 -20.56
N LEU A 125 1.76 13.51 -20.16
CA LEU A 125 1.01 12.62 -21.03
C LEU A 125 -0.47 13.02 -20.93
N LEU A 126 -1.04 13.44 -22.04
CA LEU A 126 -2.42 13.93 -22.09
C LEU A 126 -3.40 12.88 -22.63
N SER A 127 -2.89 11.89 -23.35
CA SER A 127 -3.69 10.81 -23.94
C SER A 127 -3.02 9.45 -23.80
N VAL A 128 -3.82 8.39 -23.95
CA VAL A 128 -3.32 7.01 -23.93
C VAL A 128 -2.40 6.73 -25.12
N ASP A 129 -2.66 7.36 -26.26
CA ASP A 129 -1.80 7.22 -27.45
C ASP A 129 -0.40 7.79 -27.21
N GLU A 130 -0.29 8.89 -26.47
CA GLU A 130 0.99 9.45 -26.06
C GLU A 130 1.78 8.52 -25.15
N VAL A 131 1.09 7.74 -24.28
CA VAL A 131 1.77 6.74 -23.44
C VAL A 131 2.49 5.73 -24.30
N TRP A 132 1.84 5.24 -25.37
CA TRP A 132 2.46 4.29 -26.29
C TRP A 132 3.55 4.91 -27.14
N GLN A 133 3.37 6.16 -27.56
CA GLN A 133 4.38 6.90 -28.32
C GLN A 133 5.67 7.13 -27.51
N TYR A 134 5.53 7.44 -26.22
CA TYR A 134 6.67 7.74 -25.34
C TYR A 134 7.13 6.58 -24.45
N ILE A 135 6.65 5.35 -24.70
CA ILE A 135 7.01 4.18 -23.90
C ILE A 135 8.50 3.88 -23.83
N GLY A 136 9.26 4.28 -24.88
CA GLY A 136 10.71 4.14 -24.93
C GLY A 136 11.47 5.13 -24.04
N ARG A 137 10.81 6.14 -23.48
CA ARG A 137 11.44 7.07 -22.54
C ARG A 137 11.53 6.45 -21.15
N ALA A 138 12.68 6.59 -20.52
CA ALA A 138 12.93 5.97 -19.20
C ALA A 138 11.93 6.42 -18.13
N ASP A 139 11.55 7.71 -18.11
CA ASP A 139 10.59 8.24 -17.17
C ASP A 139 9.19 7.62 -17.30
N VAL A 140 8.71 7.40 -18.54
CA VAL A 140 7.43 6.74 -18.83
C VAL A 140 7.51 5.24 -18.50
N ALA A 141 8.58 4.57 -18.93
CA ALA A 141 8.80 3.16 -18.66
C ALA A 141 8.83 2.84 -17.16
N PHE A 142 9.51 3.66 -16.32
CA PHE A 142 9.53 3.47 -14.87
C PHE A 142 8.17 3.67 -14.23
N ARG A 143 7.35 4.61 -14.71
CA ARG A 143 5.98 4.81 -14.24
C ARG A 143 5.10 3.60 -14.53
N LEU A 144 5.16 3.08 -15.76
CA LEU A 144 4.42 1.87 -16.14
C LEU A 144 4.91 0.64 -15.36
N LEU A 145 6.22 0.51 -15.17
CA LEU A 145 6.82 -0.56 -14.40
C LEU A 145 6.34 -0.51 -12.93
N ALA A 146 6.33 0.69 -12.32
CA ALA A 146 5.83 0.87 -10.97
C ALA A 146 4.37 0.42 -10.82
N LEU A 147 3.49 0.75 -11.78
CA LEU A 147 2.11 0.29 -11.78
C LEU A 147 1.99 -1.23 -11.93
N ALA A 148 2.75 -1.85 -12.83
CA ALA A 148 2.68 -3.28 -13.10
C ALA A 148 3.23 -4.14 -11.95
N VAL A 149 4.23 -3.63 -11.24
CA VAL A 149 4.89 -4.36 -10.15
C VAL A 149 3.97 -4.60 -8.96
N LEU A 150 3.07 -3.67 -8.64
CA LEU A 150 2.18 -3.81 -7.48
C LEU A 150 1.26 -5.03 -7.54
N PRO A 151 0.46 -5.24 -8.59
CA PRO A 151 -0.36 -6.45 -8.72
C PRO A 151 0.50 -7.71 -8.84
N PHE A 152 1.69 -7.62 -9.47
CA PHE A 152 2.63 -8.73 -9.54
C PHE A 152 3.10 -9.20 -8.16
N TYR A 153 3.45 -8.29 -7.26
CA TYR A 153 3.86 -8.65 -5.90
C TYR A 153 2.70 -9.20 -5.07
N GLY A 154 1.48 -8.67 -5.23
CA GLY A 154 0.28 -9.24 -4.63
C GLY A 154 0.08 -10.70 -5.06
N PHE A 155 0.18 -10.97 -6.36
CA PHE A 155 0.10 -12.33 -6.90
C PHE A 155 1.23 -13.25 -6.39
N ARG A 156 2.46 -12.74 -6.34
CA ARG A 156 3.61 -13.47 -5.79
C ARG A 156 3.40 -13.81 -4.31
N LEU A 157 2.84 -12.90 -3.52
CA LEU A 157 2.52 -13.14 -2.12
C LEU A 157 1.48 -14.25 -1.94
N CYS A 158 0.49 -14.36 -2.84
CA CYS A 158 -0.47 -15.48 -2.85
C CYS A 158 0.19 -16.84 -3.00
N ARG A 159 1.33 -16.90 -3.69
CA ARG A 159 2.07 -18.14 -3.96
C ARG A 159 3.14 -18.47 -2.92
N VAL A 160 3.38 -17.61 -1.95
CA VAL A 160 4.37 -17.88 -0.90
C VAL A 160 3.94 -19.09 -0.10
N ARG A 161 4.77 -20.14 -0.12
CA ARG A 161 4.62 -21.31 0.75
C ARG A 161 5.21 -20.96 2.11
N CYS A 162 4.36 -20.70 3.08
CA CYS A 162 4.80 -20.49 4.45
C CYS A 162 4.99 -21.82 5.16
N ARG A 163 6.03 -21.97 5.98
CA ARG A 163 6.13 -23.02 7.00
C ARG A 163 5.21 -22.64 8.16
N TRP A 164 3.99 -23.13 8.10
CA TRP A 164 2.86 -22.74 8.95
C TRP A 164 2.98 -23.16 10.42
N GLN A 165 3.90 -24.06 10.74
CA GLN A 165 4.08 -24.58 12.09
C GLN A 165 4.70 -23.54 13.04
N GLU A 166 5.38 -22.52 12.51
CA GLU A 166 6.09 -21.52 13.30
C GLU A 166 5.44 -20.12 13.27
N THR A 167 4.40 -19.90 12.45
CA THR A 167 3.77 -18.59 12.29
C THR A 167 2.37 -18.57 12.86
N TYR A 168 2.08 -17.55 13.70
CA TYR A 168 0.75 -17.30 14.29
C TYR A 168 -0.25 -16.69 13.29
N THR A 169 0.00 -16.80 12.00
CA THR A 169 -0.78 -16.11 10.97
C THR A 169 -1.66 -17.10 10.23
N ASP A 170 -2.94 -16.76 10.07
CA ASP A 170 -3.90 -17.55 9.33
C ASP A 170 -3.61 -17.49 7.82
N LYS A 171 -3.61 -18.66 7.16
CA LYS A 171 -3.48 -18.79 5.70
C LYS A 171 -4.55 -18.02 4.95
N ALA A 172 -5.79 -18.06 5.45
CA ALA A 172 -6.91 -17.38 4.84
C ALA A 172 -6.70 -15.87 4.84
N PHE A 173 -6.22 -15.32 5.96
CA PHE A 173 -5.89 -13.91 6.06
C PHE A 173 -4.81 -13.48 5.08
N LEU A 174 -3.71 -14.22 4.95
CA LEU A 174 -2.65 -13.90 3.99
C LEU A 174 -3.12 -13.94 2.53
N ARG A 175 -3.96 -14.91 2.18
CA ARG A 175 -4.54 -14.99 0.83
C ARG A 175 -5.49 -13.83 0.57
N LEU A 176 -6.33 -13.48 1.55
CA LEU A 176 -7.23 -12.32 1.46
C LEU A 176 -6.42 -11.02 1.31
N PHE A 177 -5.38 -10.86 2.12
CA PHE A 177 -4.47 -9.73 2.05
C PHE A 177 -3.82 -9.61 0.66
N ALA A 178 -3.28 -10.71 0.15
CA ALA A 178 -2.63 -10.74 -1.15
C ALA A 178 -3.62 -10.47 -2.31
N GLY A 179 -4.84 -11.01 -2.23
CA GLY A 179 -5.91 -10.75 -3.19
C GLY A 179 -6.34 -9.27 -3.17
N ALA A 180 -6.49 -8.70 -1.98
CA ALA A 180 -6.81 -7.28 -1.83
C ALA A 180 -5.69 -6.36 -2.37
N LEU A 181 -4.43 -6.75 -2.19
CA LEU A 181 -3.28 -6.04 -2.76
C LEU A 181 -3.28 -6.07 -4.30
N CYS A 182 -3.61 -7.23 -4.90
CA CYS A 182 -3.81 -7.34 -6.34
C CYS A 182 -4.93 -6.41 -6.82
N LEU A 183 -6.08 -6.41 -6.13
CA LEU A 183 -7.22 -5.55 -6.46
C LEU A 183 -6.84 -4.07 -6.37
N MET A 184 -6.14 -3.67 -5.31
CA MET A 184 -5.68 -2.28 -5.15
C MET A 184 -4.70 -1.86 -6.26
N GLY A 185 -3.79 -2.76 -6.66
CA GLY A 185 -2.89 -2.50 -7.78
C GLY A 185 -3.64 -2.34 -9.11
N LEU A 186 -4.64 -3.18 -9.37
CA LEU A 186 -5.47 -3.07 -10.58
C LEU A 186 -6.32 -1.79 -10.57
N LEU A 187 -6.92 -1.43 -9.42
CA LEU A 187 -7.65 -0.16 -9.28
C LEU A 187 -6.73 1.06 -9.49
N GLN A 188 -5.50 0.99 -9.00
CA GLN A 188 -4.51 2.04 -9.24
C GLN A 188 -4.23 2.21 -10.74
N ILE A 189 -4.05 1.10 -11.46
CA ILE A 189 -3.88 1.14 -12.92
C ILE A 189 -5.11 1.77 -13.59
N ALA A 190 -6.32 1.29 -13.25
CA ALA A 190 -7.56 1.80 -13.82
C ALA A 190 -7.72 3.31 -13.59
N VAL A 191 -7.46 3.80 -12.38
CA VAL A 191 -7.53 5.24 -12.06
C VAL A 191 -6.55 6.06 -12.89
N GLN A 192 -5.33 5.56 -13.09
CA GLN A 192 -4.31 6.29 -13.84
C GLN A 192 -4.62 6.44 -15.34
N PHE A 193 -5.38 5.50 -15.91
CA PHE A 193 -5.72 5.53 -17.34
C PHE A 193 -7.11 6.12 -17.63
N THR A 194 -8.02 6.18 -16.64
CA THR A 194 -9.39 6.66 -16.88
C THR A 194 -9.65 8.07 -16.40
N LEU A 195 -8.82 8.61 -15.49
CA LEU A 195 -8.95 9.94 -14.87
C LEU A 195 -10.37 10.22 -14.32
N SER A 196 -11.07 9.17 -13.88
CA SER A 196 -12.44 9.28 -13.40
C SER A 196 -12.50 9.58 -11.90
N TYR A 197 -13.24 10.62 -11.52
CA TYR A 197 -13.51 10.91 -10.09
C TYR A 197 -14.18 9.74 -9.37
N GLY A 198 -15.11 9.03 -10.04
CA GLY A 198 -15.81 7.90 -9.45
C GLY A 198 -14.85 6.76 -9.09
N LEU A 199 -13.95 6.39 -10.00
CA LEU A 199 -12.92 5.36 -9.74
C LEU A 199 -11.91 5.80 -8.68
N PHE A 200 -11.54 7.07 -8.65
CA PHE A 200 -10.65 7.60 -7.64
C PHE A 200 -11.25 7.54 -6.22
N LEU A 201 -12.55 7.89 -6.09
CA LEU A 201 -13.28 7.75 -4.83
C LEU A 201 -13.45 6.29 -4.43
N LEU A 202 -13.77 5.40 -5.38
CA LEU A 202 -13.86 3.97 -5.16
C LEU A 202 -12.53 3.41 -4.65
N GLN A 203 -11.43 3.79 -5.26
CA GLN A 203 -10.09 3.40 -4.83
C GLN A 203 -9.81 3.82 -3.39
N GLY A 204 -10.07 5.07 -3.03
CA GLY A 204 -9.91 5.58 -1.66
C GLY A 204 -10.76 4.80 -0.64
N GLY A 205 -12.01 4.50 -0.99
CA GLY A 205 -12.91 3.68 -0.17
C GLY A 205 -12.39 2.24 0.02
N VAL A 206 -11.92 1.59 -1.04
CA VAL A 206 -11.35 0.23 -0.99
C VAL A 206 -10.09 0.21 -0.11
N TRP A 207 -9.21 1.19 -0.24
CA TRP A 207 -8.01 1.30 0.58
C TRP A 207 -8.35 1.47 2.07
N MET A 208 -9.34 2.32 2.36
CA MET A 208 -9.82 2.53 3.73
C MET A 208 -10.36 1.24 4.33
N LEU A 209 -11.29 0.56 3.65
CA LEU A 209 -11.89 -0.69 4.11
C LEU A 209 -10.84 -1.78 4.32
N PHE A 210 -9.88 -1.89 3.41
CA PHE A 210 -8.79 -2.84 3.52
C PHE A 210 -7.92 -2.59 4.76
N PHE A 211 -7.51 -1.34 4.99
CA PHE A 211 -6.70 -1.00 6.14
C PHE A 211 -7.47 -1.18 7.47
N PHE A 212 -8.75 -0.84 7.48
CA PHE A 212 -9.63 -1.16 8.61
C PHE A 212 -9.69 -2.66 8.90
N GLY A 213 -9.88 -3.47 7.87
CA GLY A 213 -9.92 -4.93 8.00
C GLY A 213 -8.64 -5.50 8.61
N ILE A 214 -7.47 -5.03 8.14
CA ILE A 214 -6.17 -5.43 8.70
C ILE A 214 -6.03 -4.97 10.15
N THR A 215 -6.38 -3.72 10.46
CA THR A 215 -6.30 -3.17 11.81
C THR A 215 -7.20 -3.94 12.77
N TRP A 216 -8.43 -4.25 12.35
CA TRP A 216 -9.36 -5.06 13.09
C TRP A 216 -8.81 -6.46 13.38
N TYR A 217 -8.26 -7.13 12.35
CA TYR A 217 -7.63 -8.44 12.48
C TYR A 217 -6.48 -8.40 13.50
N GLU A 218 -5.58 -7.43 13.38
CA GLU A 218 -4.44 -7.28 14.30
C GLU A 218 -4.86 -7.01 15.74
N LEU A 219 -5.88 -6.22 15.95
CA LEU A 219 -6.32 -5.84 17.29
C LEU A 219 -7.16 -6.92 17.97
N ARG A 220 -7.93 -7.70 17.21
CA ARG A 220 -8.88 -8.67 17.76
C ARG A 220 -8.41 -10.11 17.63
N GLU A 221 -8.22 -10.59 16.41
CA GLU A 221 -8.00 -12.01 16.11
C GLU A 221 -6.60 -12.48 16.53
N ARG A 222 -5.59 -11.69 16.24
CA ARG A 222 -4.21 -12.07 16.56
C ARG A 222 -3.95 -12.14 18.07
N LEU A 223 -4.57 -11.27 18.87
CA LEU A 223 -4.49 -11.35 20.33
C LEU A 223 -5.18 -12.61 20.88
N TRP A 224 -6.29 -13.01 20.28
CA TRP A 224 -7.01 -14.21 20.67
C TRP A 224 -6.20 -15.48 20.40
N ILE A 225 -5.63 -15.61 19.22
CA ILE A 225 -4.76 -16.75 18.82
C ILE A 225 -3.55 -16.87 19.77
N ARG A 226 -2.89 -15.77 20.10
CA ARG A 226 -1.77 -15.77 21.06
C ARG A 226 -2.17 -16.22 22.45
N ARG A 227 -3.32 -15.79 22.96
CA ARG A 227 -3.83 -16.20 24.28
C ARG A 227 -4.13 -17.68 24.34
N THR A 228 -4.76 -18.22 23.31
CA THR A 228 -5.10 -19.65 23.21
C THR A 228 -3.85 -20.53 23.19
N ASN A 229 -2.84 -20.17 22.40
CA ASN A 229 -1.57 -20.90 22.34
C ASN A 229 -0.76 -20.82 23.63
N LYS A 230 -0.79 -19.69 24.34
CA LYS A 230 -0.11 -19.54 25.63
C LYS A 230 -0.76 -20.44 26.71
N ASN A 231 -2.06 -20.58 26.67
CA ASN A 231 -2.80 -21.47 27.59
C ASN A 231 -2.60 -22.97 27.28
N LEU A 232 -2.35 -23.33 26.01
CA LEU A 232 -2.05 -24.70 25.61
C LEU A 232 -0.62 -25.13 25.98
N ASN A 233 0.34 -24.22 25.95
CA ASN A 233 1.73 -24.50 26.32
C ASN A 233 1.99 -24.49 27.84
N ASN A 234 1.04 -24.00 28.63
CA ASN A 234 1.11 -24.00 30.10
C ASN A 234 0.33 -25.16 30.74
N LYS A 235 -0.24 -26.08 29.96
CA LYS A 235 -0.83 -27.36 30.37
C LYS A 235 0.07 -28.51 29.96
#